data_cb4fc6dac2415be3fa74abd8cf19d1be
#
_entry.id   cb4fc6dac2415be3fa74abd8cf19d1be
#
_cell.length_a   1.000
_cell.length_b   1.000
_cell.length_c   1.000
_cell.angle_alpha   90.00
_cell.angle_beta   90.00
_cell.angle_gamma   90.00
#
_symmetry.space_group_name_H-M   'P 1'
#
loop_
_entity.id
_entity.type
_entity.pdbx_description
1 polymer ?
#
loop_
_entity_poly.entity_id
_entity_poly.type
_entity_poly.pdbx_seq_one_letter_code
_entity_poly.pdbx_strand_id
1 'polypeptide(L)'
;MYPDYPYFAVAITRTCGSGGGSYIGKQLAKVFDIDLYDRKLLRLASEDSGISEELFARADENTRKTMLYRVSERVYDGSIIPPESGNFISDENLFNYQAKVLRELLNEESYICVGRAADFVLRDKPNVLTVYVDAPYDWRVEREMKRQGIGSGQAKHYIDKLDRYRENYYKYHTGRQWKRVENYDLCLDSAAIGLDNCVELIKKVIELKFDGKAK
;
A
#
# COMPACT_ATOMS: atom_id res chain seq x y z
N MET A 1 6.71 21.30 -10.90
CA MET A 1 7.03 21.95 -9.62
C MET A 1 5.76 22.04 -8.80
N TYR A 2 5.73 21.40 -7.62
CA TYR A 2 4.59 21.42 -6.70
C TYR A 2 5.02 22.07 -5.38
N PRO A 3 5.26 23.39 -5.37
CA PRO A 3 5.88 24.10 -4.24
C PRO A 3 5.01 24.11 -2.97
N ASP A 4 3.76 23.75 -3.07
CA ASP A 4 2.77 23.93 -1.99
C ASP A 4 2.54 22.66 -1.13
N TYR A 5 3.24 21.54 -1.42
CA TYR A 5 3.05 20.28 -0.71
C TYR A 5 4.30 19.89 0.07
N PRO A 6 4.29 19.96 1.42
CA PRO A 6 5.46 19.62 2.23
C PRO A 6 5.75 18.11 2.26
N TYR A 7 4.75 17.27 1.96
CA TYR A 7 4.83 15.81 2.03
C TYR A 7 4.46 15.16 0.70
N PHE A 8 4.92 13.92 0.50
CA PHE A 8 4.56 13.11 -0.66
C PHE A 8 4.21 11.67 -0.25
N ALA A 9 3.50 10.95 -1.11
CA ALA A 9 3.28 9.52 -0.94
C ALA A 9 3.67 8.72 -2.19
N VAL A 10 4.10 7.47 -1.98
CA VAL A 10 4.29 6.49 -3.05
C VAL A 10 3.31 5.34 -2.86
N ALA A 11 2.38 5.19 -3.77
CA ALA A 11 1.39 4.12 -3.77
C ALA A 11 1.86 2.96 -4.66
N ILE A 12 2.27 1.85 -4.05
CA ILE A 12 2.79 0.68 -4.77
C ILE A 12 1.72 -0.39 -4.91
N THR A 13 1.33 -0.68 -6.14
CA THR A 13 0.52 -1.84 -6.52
C THR A 13 1.41 -2.91 -7.14
N ARG A 14 1.11 -4.19 -6.95
CA ARG A 14 1.97 -5.30 -7.40
C ARG A 14 1.20 -6.61 -7.56
N THR A 15 1.61 -7.43 -8.50
CA THR A 15 1.18 -8.83 -8.60
C THR A 15 1.80 -9.71 -7.50
N CYS A 16 1.20 -10.87 -7.26
CA CYS A 16 1.76 -11.87 -6.35
C CYS A 16 3.06 -12.44 -6.92
N GLY A 17 4.06 -12.63 -6.10
CA GLY A 17 5.35 -13.19 -6.51
C GLY A 17 6.31 -12.20 -7.19
N SER A 18 5.85 -11.01 -7.63
CA SER A 18 6.76 -9.98 -8.19
C SER A 18 7.79 -9.46 -7.18
N GLY A 19 7.54 -9.66 -5.87
CA GLY A 19 8.40 -9.16 -4.80
C GLY A 19 8.30 -7.66 -4.53
N GLY A 20 7.60 -6.91 -5.40
CA GLY A 20 7.62 -5.46 -5.38
C GLY A 20 7.08 -4.82 -4.11
N GLY A 21 5.93 -5.29 -3.60
CA GLY A 21 5.29 -4.62 -2.47
C GLY A 21 6.11 -4.58 -1.19
N SER A 22 6.53 -5.73 -0.71
CA SER A 22 7.22 -5.81 0.59
C SER A 22 8.69 -5.40 0.52
N TYR A 23 9.40 -5.77 -0.56
CA TYR A 23 10.82 -5.46 -0.66
C TYR A 23 11.04 -4.01 -1.08
N ILE A 24 10.51 -3.62 -2.23
CA ILE A 24 10.70 -2.26 -2.79
C ILE A 24 10.19 -1.21 -1.81
N GLY A 25 8.99 -1.41 -1.25
CA GLY A 25 8.42 -0.48 -0.26
C GLY A 25 9.31 -0.31 0.97
N LYS A 26 9.85 -1.40 1.53
CA LYS A 26 10.77 -1.35 2.68
C LYS A 26 12.08 -0.64 2.36
N GLN A 27 12.66 -0.88 1.18
CA GLN A 27 13.90 -0.22 0.80
C GLN A 27 13.68 1.28 0.59
N LEU A 28 12.61 1.68 -0.09
CA LEU A 28 12.27 3.10 -0.28
C LEU A 28 12.01 3.80 1.05
N ALA A 29 11.22 3.19 1.94
CA ALA A 29 10.95 3.73 3.26
C ALA A 29 12.25 3.97 4.06
N LYS A 30 13.19 3.01 3.98
CA LYS A 30 14.52 3.15 4.60
C LYS A 30 15.38 4.23 3.96
N VAL A 31 15.38 4.33 2.62
CA VAL A 31 16.20 5.31 1.88
C VAL A 31 15.76 6.73 2.15
N PHE A 32 14.45 6.96 2.26
CA PHE A 32 13.88 8.29 2.50
C PHE A 32 13.61 8.59 3.98
N ASP A 33 13.86 7.64 4.87
CA ASP A 33 13.55 7.74 6.32
C ASP A 33 12.09 8.13 6.57
N ILE A 34 11.16 7.42 5.90
CA ILE A 34 9.72 7.62 5.97
C ILE A 34 8.98 6.31 6.26
N ASP A 35 7.75 6.42 6.74
CA ASP A 35 6.96 5.26 7.13
C ASP A 35 6.45 4.42 5.95
N LEU A 36 6.27 3.11 6.20
CA LEU A 36 5.69 2.15 5.27
C LEU A 36 4.36 1.63 5.80
N TYR A 37 3.29 1.90 5.07
CA TYR A 37 1.94 1.43 5.37
C TYR A 37 1.54 0.29 4.44
N ASP A 38 1.49 -0.91 4.97
CA ASP A 38 1.01 -2.10 4.28
C ASP A 38 -0.41 -2.50 4.75
N ARG A 39 -0.95 -3.54 4.13
CA ARG A 39 -2.29 -4.07 4.47
C ARG A 39 -2.43 -4.38 5.96
N LYS A 40 -1.39 -4.92 6.59
CA LYS A 40 -1.44 -5.33 7.99
C LYS A 40 -1.54 -4.12 8.91
N LEU A 41 -0.72 -3.12 8.65
CA LEU A 41 -0.68 -1.90 9.46
C LEU A 41 -1.97 -1.09 9.31
N LEU A 42 -2.45 -0.92 8.07
CA LEU A 42 -3.71 -0.22 7.81
C LEU A 42 -4.92 -0.97 8.38
N ARG A 43 -4.88 -2.30 8.43
CA ARG A 43 -5.91 -3.09 9.07
C ARG A 43 -5.89 -2.89 10.59
N LEU A 44 -4.71 -2.90 11.22
CA LEU A 44 -4.57 -2.61 12.64
C LEU A 44 -5.16 -1.23 12.96
N ALA A 45 -4.82 -0.19 12.20
CA ALA A 45 -5.36 1.14 12.40
C ALA A 45 -6.90 1.19 12.30
N SER A 46 -7.49 0.37 11.43
CA SER A 46 -8.95 0.29 11.24
C SER A 46 -9.64 -0.51 12.35
N GLU A 47 -8.98 -1.54 12.86
CA GLU A 47 -9.48 -2.34 13.97
C GLU A 47 -9.39 -1.58 15.30
N ASP A 48 -8.53 -0.59 15.35
CA ASP A 48 -8.21 0.19 16.55
C ASP A 48 -9.10 1.39 16.82
N SER A 49 -9.85 1.80 15.85
CA SER A 49 -10.82 2.89 16.07
C SER A 49 -11.99 2.52 17.02
N GLY A 50 -11.75 1.58 17.94
CA GLY A 50 -12.67 1.14 19.00
C GLY A 50 -12.96 -0.36 19.01
N ILE A 51 -12.34 -1.19 18.14
CA ILE A 51 -12.74 -2.58 17.97
C ILE A 51 -11.89 -3.57 18.75
N SER A 52 -10.67 -3.23 19.14
CA SER A 52 -9.84 -4.23 19.83
C SER A 52 -8.73 -3.62 20.66
N GLU A 53 -9.05 -3.26 21.91
CA GLU A 53 -8.04 -3.04 22.96
C GLU A 53 -7.08 -4.25 23.10
N GLU A 54 -7.53 -5.46 22.77
CA GLU A 54 -6.73 -6.69 22.84
C GLU A 54 -5.65 -6.78 21.75
N LEU A 55 -5.92 -6.25 20.54
CA LEU A 55 -4.93 -6.20 19.46
C LEU A 55 -3.88 -5.10 19.70
N PHE A 56 -4.25 -4.01 20.36
CA PHE A 56 -3.33 -2.95 20.79
C PHE A 56 -2.48 -3.34 21.98
N ALA A 57 -2.98 -4.14 22.89
CA ALA A 57 -2.16 -4.68 24.00
C ALA A 57 -0.99 -5.54 23.47
N ARG A 58 -1.09 -6.03 22.22
CA ARG A 58 -0.04 -6.81 21.54
C ARG A 58 0.76 -5.97 20.51
N ALA A 59 0.33 -4.75 20.19
CA ALA A 59 1.11 -3.85 19.35
C ALA A 59 2.21 -3.21 20.20
N ASP A 60 3.42 -3.18 19.66
CA ASP A 60 4.58 -2.55 20.29
C ASP A 60 4.20 -1.10 20.68
N GLU A 61 4.67 -0.67 21.86
CA GLU A 61 4.43 0.67 22.41
C GLU A 61 4.83 1.80 21.44
N ASN A 62 5.74 1.51 20.51
CA ASN A 62 6.15 2.40 19.42
C ASN A 62 5.04 2.61 18.38
N THR A 63 4.18 1.63 18.13
CA THR A 63 3.09 1.74 17.16
C THR A 63 1.99 2.69 17.63
N ARG A 64 1.75 2.77 18.95
CA ARG A 64 0.76 3.69 19.56
C ARG A 64 1.14 5.17 19.45
N LYS A 65 2.44 5.46 19.26
CA LYS A 65 2.97 6.83 19.16
C LYS A 65 3.10 7.29 17.70
N THR A 66 2.76 6.44 16.72
CA THR A 66 2.91 6.76 15.29
C THR A 66 1.89 7.79 14.83
N MET A 67 2.24 8.53 13.78
CA MET A 67 1.32 9.46 13.11
C MET A 67 0.05 8.74 12.65
N LEU A 68 0.20 7.51 12.16
CA LEU A 68 -0.93 6.66 11.76
C LEU A 68 -1.98 6.53 12.86
N TYR A 69 -1.57 6.28 14.11
CA TYR A 69 -2.50 6.17 15.24
C TYR A 69 -3.25 7.48 15.50
N ARG A 70 -2.51 8.59 15.61
CA ARG A 70 -3.11 9.93 15.83
C ARG A 70 -4.09 10.33 14.74
N VAL A 71 -3.72 10.05 13.48
CA VAL A 71 -4.60 10.32 12.34
C VAL A 71 -5.82 9.41 12.36
N SER A 72 -5.65 8.14 12.68
CA SER A 72 -6.74 7.15 12.75
C SER A 72 -7.79 7.55 13.80
N GLU A 73 -7.38 7.95 14.98
CA GLU A 73 -8.31 8.45 16.01
C GLU A 73 -9.07 9.72 15.55
N ARG A 74 -8.37 10.66 14.92
CA ARG A 74 -8.98 11.91 14.44
C ARG A 74 -9.97 11.71 13.31
N VAL A 75 -9.69 10.76 12.41
CA VAL A 75 -10.57 10.43 11.29
C VAL A 75 -11.87 9.77 11.74
N TYR A 76 -11.88 9.18 12.93
CA TYR A 76 -13.07 8.59 13.51
C TYR A 76 -13.94 9.69 14.17
N ASP A 77 -14.69 10.41 13.33
CA ASP A 77 -15.56 11.53 13.74
C ASP A 77 -17.03 11.16 13.92
N GLY A 78 -17.36 9.86 13.96
CA GLY A 78 -18.73 9.36 14.05
C GLY A 78 -19.50 9.38 12.73
N SER A 79 -18.94 9.88 11.64
CA SER A 79 -19.56 9.86 10.30
C SER A 79 -19.40 8.49 9.60
N ILE A 80 -18.54 7.66 10.13
CA ILE A 80 -18.34 6.26 9.74
C ILE A 80 -19.20 5.40 10.65
N ILE A 81 -19.75 4.30 10.12
CA ILE A 81 -20.58 3.37 10.90
C ILE A 81 -19.87 3.03 12.22
N PRO A 82 -20.52 3.24 13.38
CA PRO A 82 -19.89 3.05 14.69
C PRO A 82 -19.41 1.62 14.91
N PRO A 83 -18.37 1.39 15.73
CA PRO A 83 -17.83 0.06 16.02
C PRO A 83 -18.86 -0.94 16.56
N GLU A 84 -19.86 -0.47 17.29
CA GLU A 84 -20.92 -1.31 17.85
C GLU A 84 -21.91 -1.82 16.79
N SER A 85 -21.87 -1.26 15.59
CA SER A 85 -22.70 -1.71 14.47
C SER A 85 -22.06 -2.95 13.84
N GLY A 86 -22.82 -4.04 13.69
CA GLY A 86 -22.37 -5.28 13.02
C GLY A 86 -21.91 -5.05 11.57
N ASN A 87 -22.17 -3.89 10.99
CA ASN A 87 -21.74 -3.51 9.64
C ASN A 87 -20.40 -2.76 9.62
N PHE A 88 -19.78 -2.45 10.76
CA PHE A 88 -18.50 -1.74 10.82
C PHE A 88 -17.37 -2.52 10.16
N ILE A 89 -17.34 -3.84 10.34
CA ILE A 89 -16.36 -4.75 9.73
C ILE A 89 -16.67 -5.12 8.29
N SER A 90 -17.67 -4.50 7.66
CA SER A 90 -17.89 -4.69 6.23
C SER A 90 -16.66 -4.20 5.43
N ASP A 91 -16.31 -4.95 4.36
CA ASP A 91 -15.16 -4.61 3.50
C ASP A 91 -15.25 -3.18 2.94
N GLU A 92 -16.46 -2.68 2.72
CA GLU A 92 -16.73 -1.34 2.21
C GLU A 92 -16.43 -0.25 3.25
N ASN A 93 -16.92 -0.41 4.47
CA ASN A 93 -16.67 0.54 5.55
C ASN A 93 -15.18 0.60 5.91
N LEU A 94 -14.53 -0.55 5.96
CA LEU A 94 -13.10 -0.67 6.18
C LEU A 94 -12.28 0.02 5.08
N PHE A 95 -12.69 -0.11 3.81
CA PHE A 95 -12.06 0.59 2.70
C PHE A 95 -12.21 2.10 2.82
N ASN A 96 -13.42 2.59 3.09
CA ASN A 96 -13.70 4.02 3.23
C ASN A 96 -12.90 4.64 4.37
N TYR A 97 -12.81 3.96 5.50
CA TYR A 97 -12.01 4.38 6.63
C TYR A 97 -10.50 4.47 6.28
N GLN A 98 -9.96 3.41 5.69
CA GLN A 98 -8.55 3.39 5.27
C GLN A 98 -8.24 4.46 4.22
N ALA A 99 -9.19 4.73 3.32
CA ALA A 99 -9.06 5.81 2.34
C ALA A 99 -8.96 7.19 2.99
N LYS A 100 -9.80 7.47 4.00
CA LYS A 100 -9.71 8.71 4.80
C LYS A 100 -8.36 8.81 5.51
N VAL A 101 -7.93 7.76 6.19
CA VAL A 101 -6.64 7.72 6.91
C VAL A 101 -5.48 8.03 5.96
N LEU A 102 -5.42 7.39 4.78
CA LEU A 102 -4.35 7.66 3.81
C LEU A 102 -4.35 9.11 3.32
N ARG A 103 -5.51 9.70 3.11
CA ARG A 103 -5.61 11.10 2.70
C ARG A 103 -5.15 12.08 3.78
N GLU A 104 -5.52 11.82 5.03
CA GLU A 104 -5.13 12.66 6.16
C GLU A 104 -3.64 12.53 6.49
N LEU A 105 -3.07 11.31 6.42
CA LEU A 105 -1.64 11.10 6.59
C LEU A 105 -0.80 11.96 5.62
N LEU A 106 -1.26 12.14 4.39
CA LEU A 106 -0.54 12.96 3.40
C LEU A 106 -0.45 14.44 3.77
N ASN A 107 -1.27 14.92 4.69
CA ASN A 107 -1.20 16.26 5.24
C ASN A 107 -0.20 16.37 6.41
N GLU A 108 0.23 15.25 6.98
CA GLU A 108 1.05 15.19 8.20
C GLU A 108 2.46 14.67 7.95
N GLU A 109 2.64 13.77 6.95
CA GLU A 109 3.93 13.12 6.67
C GLU A 109 4.04 12.58 5.25
N SER A 110 5.29 12.32 4.82
CA SER A 110 5.58 11.52 3.64
C SER A 110 5.56 10.02 3.98
N TYR A 111 5.06 9.18 3.08
CA TYR A 111 4.98 7.73 3.33
C TYR A 111 4.97 6.87 2.07
N ILE A 112 5.26 5.58 2.26
CA ILE A 112 5.06 4.55 1.24
C ILE A 112 3.81 3.74 1.61
N CYS A 113 2.88 3.55 0.68
CA CYS A 113 1.72 2.69 0.87
C CYS A 113 1.74 1.51 -0.11
N VAL A 114 1.50 0.29 0.39
CA VAL A 114 1.53 -0.92 -0.43
C VAL A 114 0.16 -1.59 -0.50
N GLY A 115 -0.49 -1.48 -1.67
CA GLY A 115 -1.81 -2.04 -1.96
C GLY A 115 -2.96 -1.15 -1.48
N ARG A 116 -4.11 -1.76 -1.13
CA ARG A 116 -5.34 -1.07 -0.66
C ARG A 116 -5.95 -0.09 -1.65
N ALA A 117 -5.65 -0.27 -2.94
CA ALA A 117 -6.04 0.68 -3.99
C ALA A 117 -5.61 2.13 -3.66
N ALA A 118 -4.46 2.28 -2.98
CA ALA A 118 -3.93 3.59 -2.60
C ALA A 118 -3.67 4.48 -3.82
N ASP A 119 -3.30 3.89 -4.95
CA ASP A 119 -3.20 4.56 -6.25
C ASP A 119 -4.53 5.23 -6.64
N PHE A 120 -5.65 4.56 -6.44
CA PHE A 120 -6.98 5.11 -6.71
C PHE A 120 -7.41 6.13 -5.65
N VAL A 121 -7.18 5.83 -4.37
CA VAL A 121 -7.56 6.69 -3.24
C VAL A 121 -6.88 8.05 -3.31
N LEU A 122 -5.62 8.09 -3.77
CA LEU A 122 -4.77 9.29 -3.80
C LEU A 122 -4.61 9.90 -5.19
N ARG A 123 -5.31 9.39 -6.21
CA ARG A 123 -5.14 9.77 -7.62
C ARG A 123 -5.32 11.26 -7.94
N ASP A 124 -6.08 11.96 -7.11
CA ASP A 124 -6.36 13.40 -7.24
C ASP A 124 -5.29 14.28 -6.58
N LYS A 125 -4.30 13.68 -5.96
CA LYS A 125 -3.24 14.38 -5.25
C LYS A 125 -1.99 14.51 -6.13
N PRO A 126 -1.50 15.73 -6.41
CA PRO A 126 -0.34 15.94 -7.29
C PRO A 126 0.98 15.47 -6.66
N ASN A 127 1.04 15.40 -5.33
CA ASN A 127 2.20 14.95 -4.55
C ASN A 127 2.20 13.43 -4.29
N VAL A 128 1.59 12.65 -5.16
CA VAL A 128 1.58 11.18 -5.09
C VAL A 128 2.22 10.58 -6.33
N LEU A 129 3.07 9.57 -6.13
CA LEU A 129 3.61 8.71 -7.20
C LEU A 129 2.92 7.36 -7.14
N THR A 130 2.26 6.96 -8.23
CA THR A 130 1.61 5.66 -8.33
C THR A 130 2.47 4.69 -9.13
N VAL A 131 2.79 3.53 -8.53
CA VAL A 131 3.72 2.54 -9.10
C VAL A 131 3.06 1.17 -9.19
N TYR A 132 3.16 0.54 -10.35
CA TYR A 132 2.76 -0.85 -10.55
C TYR A 132 3.98 -1.72 -10.79
N VAL A 133 4.14 -2.78 -10.02
CA VAL A 133 5.24 -3.74 -10.13
C VAL A 133 4.69 -5.11 -10.52
N ASP A 134 5.13 -5.60 -11.67
CA ASP A 134 4.77 -6.91 -12.20
C ASP A 134 6.05 -7.76 -12.48
N ALA A 135 5.82 -8.98 -12.91
CA ALA A 135 6.84 -9.87 -13.48
C ALA A 135 6.16 -10.99 -14.28
N PRO A 136 6.85 -11.63 -15.25
CA PRO A 136 6.32 -12.76 -15.98
C PRO A 136 5.84 -13.89 -15.05
N TYR A 137 4.73 -14.53 -15.43
CA TYR A 137 4.05 -15.51 -14.57
C TYR A 137 4.98 -16.66 -14.11
N ASP A 138 5.74 -17.24 -15.03
CA ASP A 138 6.63 -18.37 -14.70
C ASP A 138 7.75 -17.95 -13.74
N TRP A 139 8.32 -16.76 -13.93
CA TRP A 139 9.31 -16.21 -12.99
C TRP A 139 8.69 -16.01 -11.58
N ARG A 140 7.45 -15.55 -11.50
CA ARG A 140 6.74 -15.40 -10.23
C ARG A 140 6.50 -16.75 -9.55
N VAL A 141 6.16 -17.78 -10.33
CA VAL A 141 5.99 -19.17 -9.85
C VAL A 141 7.30 -19.69 -9.25
N GLU A 142 8.42 -19.60 -9.99
CA GLU A 142 9.72 -20.04 -9.49
C GLU A 142 10.13 -19.30 -8.21
N ARG A 143 9.88 -18.02 -8.15
CA ARG A 143 10.16 -17.20 -6.97
C ARG A 143 9.33 -17.63 -5.75
N GLU A 144 8.03 -17.89 -5.94
CA GLU A 144 7.18 -18.36 -4.86
C GLU A 144 7.53 -19.79 -4.39
N MET A 145 7.91 -20.66 -5.31
CA MET A 145 8.45 -21.99 -4.96
C MET A 145 9.67 -21.86 -4.04
N LYS A 146 10.63 -21.04 -4.41
CA LYS A 146 11.84 -20.80 -3.59
C LYS A 146 11.52 -20.14 -2.24
N ARG A 147 10.63 -19.15 -2.24
CA ARG A 147 10.28 -18.38 -1.02
C ARG A 147 9.54 -19.21 0.02
N GLN A 148 8.67 -20.11 -0.43
CA GLN A 148 7.79 -20.89 0.45
C GLN A 148 8.23 -22.36 0.61
N GLY A 149 9.18 -22.84 -0.18
CA GLY A 149 9.58 -24.24 -0.17
C GLY A 149 8.49 -25.18 -0.68
N ILE A 150 7.68 -24.76 -1.66
CA ILE A 150 6.51 -25.49 -2.17
C ILE A 150 6.70 -25.91 -3.63
N GLY A 151 5.90 -26.89 -4.07
CA GLY A 151 5.91 -27.34 -5.45
C GLY A 151 5.23 -26.36 -6.43
N SER A 152 5.52 -26.52 -7.74
CA SER A 152 5.01 -25.64 -8.80
C SER A 152 3.48 -25.52 -8.82
N GLY A 153 2.75 -26.64 -8.66
CA GLY A 153 1.30 -26.63 -8.62
C GLY A 153 0.73 -25.79 -7.45
N GLN A 154 1.34 -25.90 -6.28
CA GLN A 154 0.96 -25.12 -5.10
C GLN A 154 1.28 -23.62 -5.28
N ALA A 155 2.46 -23.31 -5.86
CA ALA A 155 2.87 -21.94 -6.14
C ALA A 155 1.92 -21.27 -7.15
N LYS A 156 1.56 -21.95 -8.23
CA LYS A 156 0.57 -21.49 -9.22
C LYS A 156 -0.79 -21.20 -8.57
N HIS A 157 -1.32 -22.18 -7.82
CA HIS A 157 -2.59 -21.99 -7.11
C HIS A 157 -2.56 -20.79 -6.16
N TYR A 158 -1.48 -20.62 -5.42
CA TYR A 158 -1.30 -19.49 -4.49
C TYR A 158 -1.28 -18.14 -5.22
N ILE A 159 -0.53 -18.03 -6.32
CA ILE A 159 -0.45 -16.82 -7.13
C ILE A 159 -1.82 -16.46 -7.72
N ASP A 160 -2.48 -17.44 -8.36
CA ASP A 160 -3.78 -17.23 -9.01
C ASP A 160 -4.86 -16.80 -8.01
N LYS A 161 -4.88 -17.44 -6.83
CA LYS A 161 -5.80 -17.09 -5.75
C LYS A 161 -5.59 -15.66 -5.25
N LEU A 162 -4.34 -15.25 -5.02
CA LEU A 162 -4.03 -13.92 -4.52
C LEU A 162 -4.21 -12.82 -5.57
N ASP A 163 -3.83 -13.08 -6.82
CA ASP A 163 -4.02 -12.09 -7.89
C ASP A 163 -5.51 -11.90 -8.18
N ARG A 164 -6.30 -12.98 -8.22
CA ARG A 164 -7.76 -12.89 -8.36
C ARG A 164 -8.41 -12.12 -7.20
N TYR A 165 -7.96 -12.37 -5.96
CA TYR A 165 -8.45 -11.63 -4.81
C TYR A 165 -8.15 -10.13 -4.93
N ARG A 166 -6.92 -9.75 -5.33
CA ARG A 166 -6.52 -8.35 -5.51
C ARG A 166 -7.27 -7.68 -6.64
N GLU A 167 -7.43 -8.36 -7.76
CA GLU A 167 -8.17 -7.87 -8.91
C GLU A 167 -9.64 -7.61 -8.57
N ASN A 168 -10.30 -8.57 -7.89
CA ASN A 168 -11.69 -8.42 -7.46
C ASN A 168 -11.84 -7.28 -6.45
N TYR A 169 -10.94 -7.20 -5.44
CA TYR A 169 -10.91 -6.12 -4.47
C TYR A 169 -10.77 -4.76 -5.16
N TYR A 170 -9.80 -4.63 -6.08
CA TYR A 170 -9.57 -3.39 -6.79
C TYR A 170 -10.77 -3.00 -7.66
N LYS A 171 -11.30 -3.94 -8.43
CA LYS A 171 -12.48 -3.70 -9.27
C LYS A 171 -13.71 -3.31 -8.46
N TYR A 172 -13.95 -3.98 -7.34
CA TYR A 172 -15.10 -3.70 -6.47
C TYR A 172 -15.05 -2.26 -5.91
N HIS A 173 -13.91 -1.85 -5.37
CA HIS A 173 -13.80 -0.54 -4.72
C HIS A 173 -13.53 0.63 -5.67
N THR A 174 -13.01 0.37 -6.86
CA THR A 174 -12.59 1.44 -7.80
C THR A 174 -13.40 1.48 -9.10
N GLY A 175 -14.09 0.41 -9.45
CA GLY A 175 -14.71 0.22 -10.76
C GLY A 175 -13.71 0.03 -11.92
N ARG A 176 -12.40 -0.01 -11.64
CA ARG A 176 -11.32 -0.04 -12.64
C ARG A 176 -10.70 -1.43 -12.76
N GLN A 177 -10.02 -1.65 -13.89
CA GLN A 177 -9.20 -2.86 -14.10
C GLN A 177 -7.84 -2.68 -13.43
N TRP A 178 -7.46 -3.62 -12.57
CA TRP A 178 -6.26 -3.56 -11.74
C TRP A 178 -4.95 -3.47 -12.53
N LYS A 179 -4.82 -4.20 -13.64
CA LYS A 179 -3.58 -4.30 -14.44
C LYS A 179 -3.47 -3.27 -15.57
N ARG A 180 -4.33 -2.26 -15.60
CA ARG A 180 -4.26 -1.22 -16.63
C ARG A 180 -3.14 -0.23 -16.33
N VAL A 181 -2.22 -0.11 -17.28
CA VAL A 181 -1.05 0.78 -17.15
C VAL A 181 -1.43 2.24 -16.97
N GLU A 182 -2.58 2.65 -17.51
CA GLU A 182 -3.10 4.03 -17.41
C GLU A 182 -3.52 4.44 -15.98
N ASN A 183 -3.57 3.49 -15.05
CA ASN A 183 -3.85 3.79 -13.66
C ASN A 183 -2.60 4.25 -12.89
N TYR A 184 -1.40 4.11 -13.47
CA TYR A 184 -0.12 4.26 -12.77
C TYR A 184 0.81 5.23 -13.49
N ASP A 185 1.56 6.02 -12.73
CA ASP A 185 2.61 6.91 -13.25
C ASP A 185 3.82 6.10 -13.75
N LEU A 186 4.11 4.95 -13.11
CA LEU A 186 5.27 4.10 -13.40
C LEU A 186 4.89 2.62 -13.34
N CYS A 187 5.23 1.87 -14.39
CA CYS A 187 5.06 0.42 -14.44
C CYS A 187 6.42 -0.25 -14.63
N LEU A 188 6.74 -1.24 -13.79
CA LEU A 188 8.04 -1.91 -13.77
C LEU A 188 7.90 -3.43 -13.86
N ASP A 189 8.72 -4.05 -14.72
CA ASP A 189 8.96 -5.49 -14.72
C ASP A 189 10.14 -5.81 -13.79
N SER A 190 9.83 -6.33 -12.61
CA SER A 190 10.84 -6.64 -11.60
C SER A 190 11.73 -7.84 -11.94
N ALA A 191 11.32 -8.68 -12.86
CA ALA A 191 12.15 -9.78 -13.36
C ALA A 191 13.21 -9.29 -14.36
N ALA A 192 12.82 -8.41 -15.27
CA ALA A 192 13.72 -7.86 -16.28
C ALA A 192 14.72 -6.85 -15.68
N ILE A 193 14.25 -6.03 -14.75
CA ILE A 193 15.04 -4.90 -14.20
C ILE A 193 15.84 -5.33 -12.97
N GLY A 194 15.31 -6.24 -12.15
CA GLY A 194 15.82 -6.58 -10.82
C GLY A 194 15.23 -5.67 -9.74
N LEU A 195 15.08 -6.23 -8.53
CA LEU A 195 14.37 -5.52 -7.43
C LEU A 195 15.12 -4.26 -6.96
N ASP A 196 16.45 -4.34 -6.82
CA ASP A 196 17.26 -3.21 -6.37
C ASP A 196 17.26 -2.08 -7.39
N ASN A 197 17.35 -2.42 -8.68
CA ASN A 197 17.23 -1.43 -9.74
C ASN A 197 15.83 -0.82 -9.82
N CYS A 198 14.77 -1.56 -9.50
CA CYS A 198 13.44 -1.00 -9.36
C CYS A 198 13.39 0.05 -8.23
N VAL A 199 14.06 -0.21 -7.11
CA VAL A 199 14.17 0.79 -6.00
C VAL A 199 14.86 2.05 -6.50
N GLU A 200 16.02 1.93 -7.17
CA GLU A 200 16.76 3.08 -7.69
C GLU A 200 15.97 3.87 -8.75
N LEU A 201 15.24 3.19 -9.63
CA LEU A 201 14.38 3.86 -10.60
C LEU A 201 13.25 4.62 -9.94
N ILE A 202 12.55 4.01 -8.97
CA ILE A 202 11.47 4.70 -8.24
C ILE A 202 12.04 5.90 -7.47
N LYS A 203 13.17 5.73 -6.78
CA LYS A 203 13.87 6.81 -6.10
C LYS A 203 14.16 7.97 -7.06
N LYS A 204 14.70 7.67 -8.25
CA LYS A 204 14.99 8.70 -9.25
C LYS A 204 13.73 9.42 -9.74
N VAL A 205 12.62 8.71 -9.90
CA VAL A 205 11.33 9.33 -10.28
C VAL A 205 10.79 10.21 -9.15
N ILE A 206 10.93 9.79 -7.88
CA ILE A 206 10.57 10.60 -6.71
C ILE A 206 11.36 11.91 -6.71
N GLU A 207 12.69 11.83 -6.89
CA GLU A 207 13.56 13.00 -6.96
C GLU A 207 13.14 13.96 -8.10
N LEU A 208 12.85 13.43 -9.29
CA LEU A 208 12.44 14.23 -10.44
C LEU A 208 11.03 14.82 -10.28
N LYS A 209 10.09 14.06 -9.71
CA LYS A 209 8.69 14.49 -9.58
C LYS A 209 8.53 15.52 -8.45
N PHE A 210 9.27 15.38 -7.36
CA PHE A 210 9.09 16.19 -6.16
C PHE A 210 10.23 17.17 -5.88
N ASP A 211 11.13 17.43 -6.87
CA ASP A 211 12.21 18.45 -6.81
C ASP A 211 13.11 18.32 -5.57
N GLY A 212 13.54 17.09 -5.25
CA GLY A 212 14.48 16.84 -4.15
C GLY A 212 13.95 17.14 -2.74
N LYS A 213 12.65 17.31 -2.57
CA LYS A 213 11.99 17.48 -1.24
C LYS A 213 11.85 16.18 -0.46
N ALA A 214 12.55 15.13 -0.86
CA ALA A 214 12.74 13.94 -0.07
C ALA A 214 13.82 14.20 1.01
N LYS A 215 13.44 14.86 2.07
CA LYS A 215 14.21 14.92 3.33
C LYS A 215 13.30 14.52 4.46
#